data_6c02b0fd8ef777ceda5533ff6fde3061
#
_entry.id   6c02b0fd8ef777ceda5533ff6fde3061
#
_cell.length_a   1.000
_cell.length_b   1.000
_cell.length_c   1.000
_cell.angle_alpha   90.00
_cell.angle_beta   90.00
_cell.angle_gamma   90.00
#
_symmetry.space_group_name_H-M   'P 1'
#
loop_
_entity.id
_entity.type
_entity.pdbx_description
1 polymer ?
#
loop_
_entity_poly.entity_id
_entity_poly.type
_entity_poly.pdbx_seq_one_letter_code
_entity_poly.pdbx_strand_id
1 'polypeptide(L)'
;MALNLASPGIVVREVDLTIGRVDATSGSIGAIVAPFTKGPVEDAQLIESEEDLLQTFGQPYSVDKHYEYWMVASSFLAYGGTLQVIRADDFNSATGVGLKNAFVGAASSIRIKSSDHYNQLGYDDNTITNVTVAAKTPGSYANGIRVSIIDAKADQILTVAGISTVGLGITQSAAGRIVAGAAGTSVLDGYLKGIVTGLPESGQAEVKVLQHVSTAGTVTNVDYQQGGVYCFKSGSTISASAAGTNIGGTAQSVTAQKDWFEQQNIVLTTTDINGNATKLEWDQLADAPGTSSFAAARGSRFDEVHVVVIDDKGEVTGNAGTILEKHLNLSKAKDGEYSVGSTSYWRKYLANVSQYIYGGSAPAGITTTGFTGGTATAVGNLDADSGWDQEANGVTFGGSGVFTGSLAGGCNYGGVQNYTSTGALNSGVDDLITGYSLFENTEEIEVDFLLMGAGHHPKEQTQAVAEKIIAVAELRKDAVAFVSPNRQSFLNDSAVGSVTVNNIDTITSNVVSFYAPITSTTYGVFDSGYKYMFDRFNNTFRYVPLNGDIAGTCARTDIEQFPWFSPA
;
A
#
# COMPACT_ATOMS: atom_id res chain seq x y z
N MET A 1 12.04 -10.72 10.31
CA MET A 1 13.14 -11.07 9.36
C MET A 1 12.75 -12.38 8.69
N ALA A 2 12.28 -12.33 7.46
CA ALA A 2 11.92 -13.54 6.72
C ALA A 2 13.19 -14.26 6.28
N LEU A 3 13.38 -15.49 6.74
CA LEU A 3 14.47 -16.36 6.34
C LEU A 3 14.11 -17.02 5.00
N ASN A 4 14.76 -16.59 3.92
CA ASN A 4 14.71 -17.29 2.64
C ASN A 4 15.52 -18.60 2.77
N LEU A 5 14.83 -19.75 2.74
CA LEU A 5 15.46 -21.06 2.63
C LEU A 5 15.62 -21.42 1.15
N ALA A 6 16.86 -21.61 0.71
CA ALA A 6 17.21 -22.03 -0.66
C ALA A 6 16.93 -23.53 -0.96
N SER A 7 16.30 -24.26 -0.06
CA SER A 7 15.86 -25.65 -0.28
C SER A 7 14.66 -25.96 0.63
N PRO A 8 13.84 -26.99 0.31
CA PRO A 8 12.73 -27.38 1.17
C PRO A 8 13.25 -27.76 2.56
N GLY A 9 13.04 -26.91 3.52
CA GLY A 9 13.41 -27.08 4.90
C GLY A 9 12.25 -26.69 5.82
N ILE A 10 12.20 -27.29 6.99
CA ILE A 10 11.28 -26.92 8.04
C ILE A 10 11.81 -25.62 8.64
N VAL A 11 11.08 -24.53 8.53
CA VAL A 11 11.35 -23.31 9.31
C VAL A 11 10.86 -23.59 10.73
N VAL A 12 11.77 -23.93 11.61
CA VAL A 12 11.49 -23.90 13.05
C VAL A 12 11.62 -22.44 13.46
N ARG A 13 10.51 -21.76 13.68
CA ARG A 13 10.51 -20.54 14.49
C ARG A 13 10.73 -21.00 15.93
N GLU A 14 11.88 -20.76 16.46
CA GLU A 14 12.06 -20.71 17.90
C GLU A 14 11.28 -19.50 18.41
N VAL A 15 10.08 -19.73 18.89
CA VAL A 15 9.43 -18.78 19.80
C VAL A 15 10.12 -19.02 21.13
N ASP A 16 10.93 -18.06 21.56
CA ASP A 16 11.56 -18.09 22.86
C ASP A 16 10.48 -17.94 23.95
N LEU A 17 9.91 -19.05 24.37
CA LEU A 17 8.97 -19.10 25.49
C LEU A 17 9.66 -18.84 26.85
N THR A 18 10.98 -18.64 26.88
CA THR A 18 11.70 -18.29 28.10
C THR A 18 11.66 -16.80 28.43
N ILE A 19 11.18 -15.95 27.51
CA ILE A 19 10.83 -14.55 27.84
C ILE A 19 9.50 -14.50 28.65
N GLY A 20 8.88 -15.59 28.89
CA GLY A 20 7.61 -15.76 29.55
C GLY A 20 7.63 -15.67 31.08
N ARG A 21 8.43 -14.83 31.67
CA ARG A 21 8.16 -14.24 32.98
C ARG A 21 8.94 -12.95 33.10
N VAL A 22 8.48 -12.00 32.37
CA VAL A 22 8.70 -10.60 32.70
C VAL A 22 8.10 -10.39 34.09
N ASP A 23 8.86 -9.66 34.92
CA ASP A 23 8.45 -9.19 36.22
C ASP A 23 6.98 -8.75 36.27
N ALA A 24 6.39 -8.76 37.45
CA ALA A 24 5.02 -8.34 37.76
C ALA A 24 4.67 -6.88 37.38
N THR A 25 5.29 -6.35 36.36
CA THR A 25 5.11 -5.05 35.75
C THR A 25 4.76 -5.14 34.26
N SER A 26 4.44 -6.34 33.71
CA SER A 26 3.81 -6.41 32.40
C SER A 26 2.42 -5.81 32.52
N GLY A 27 2.21 -4.66 31.92
CA GLY A 27 0.92 -3.99 31.92
C GLY A 27 -0.14 -4.91 31.37
N SER A 28 -1.34 -4.87 31.97
CA SER A 28 -2.47 -5.69 31.52
C SER A 28 -2.82 -5.42 30.07
N ILE A 29 -2.96 -6.47 29.27
CA ILE A 29 -3.23 -6.40 27.83
C ILE A 29 -4.72 -6.47 27.59
N GLY A 30 -5.29 -5.40 27.05
CA GLY A 30 -6.66 -5.38 26.56
C GLY A 30 -6.78 -5.90 25.12
N ALA A 31 -7.99 -6.28 24.73
CA ALA A 31 -8.31 -6.65 23.35
C ALA A 31 -9.64 -6.06 22.89
N ILE A 32 -9.71 -5.59 21.66
CA ILE A 32 -10.91 -5.04 21.05
C ILE A 32 -11.01 -5.42 19.57
N VAL A 33 -12.23 -5.73 19.13
CA VAL A 33 -12.57 -5.84 17.69
C VAL A 33 -13.47 -4.69 17.32
N ALA A 34 -13.10 -3.96 16.28
CA ALA A 34 -13.88 -2.81 15.86
C ALA A 34 -13.74 -2.50 14.36
N PRO A 35 -14.71 -1.78 13.79
CA PRO A 35 -14.53 -1.18 12.48
C PRO A 35 -13.59 0.02 12.58
N PHE A 36 -12.59 0.09 11.71
CA PHE A 36 -11.66 1.22 11.62
C PHE A 36 -11.50 1.72 10.19
N THR A 37 -10.99 2.92 10.01
CA THR A 37 -10.85 3.55 8.69
C THR A 37 -9.75 2.93 7.83
N LYS A 38 -8.67 2.49 8.46
CA LYS A 38 -7.51 1.85 7.83
C LYS A 38 -6.94 0.77 8.75
N GLY A 39 -5.85 0.16 8.37
CA GLY A 39 -5.17 -0.88 9.15
C GLY A 39 -5.47 -2.29 8.65
N PRO A 40 -4.67 -3.27 9.08
CA PRO A 40 -4.85 -4.67 8.71
C PRO A 40 -6.19 -5.20 9.23
N VAL A 41 -6.76 -6.13 8.47
CA VAL A 41 -8.06 -6.74 8.74
C VAL A 41 -7.86 -8.17 9.20
N GLU A 42 -8.58 -8.57 10.26
CA GLU A 42 -8.45 -9.91 10.88
C GLU A 42 -7.00 -10.28 11.28
N ASP A 43 -6.25 -9.28 11.69
CA ASP A 43 -4.86 -9.41 12.10
C ASP A 43 -4.66 -8.59 13.37
N ALA A 44 -4.23 -9.23 14.47
CA ALA A 44 -4.09 -8.59 15.75
C ALA A 44 -2.86 -7.68 15.78
N GLN A 45 -3.07 -6.41 16.09
CA GLN A 45 -2.01 -5.42 16.21
C GLN A 45 -1.88 -4.97 17.66
N LEU A 46 -0.69 -5.07 18.20
CA LEU A 46 -0.38 -4.55 19.53
C LEU A 46 -0.21 -3.03 19.45
N ILE A 47 -1.01 -2.31 20.21
CA ILE A 47 -1.04 -0.85 20.28
C ILE A 47 -0.67 -0.43 21.70
N GLU A 48 0.38 0.37 21.82
CA GLU A 48 0.90 0.80 23.13
C GLU A 48 0.48 2.23 23.50
N SER A 49 0.06 3.01 22.50
CA SER A 49 -0.31 4.41 22.70
C SER A 49 -1.47 4.85 21.81
N GLU A 50 -2.10 5.99 22.16
CA GLU A 50 -3.11 6.62 21.30
C GLU A 50 -2.52 7.07 19.95
N GLU A 51 -1.24 7.46 19.93
CA GLU A 51 -0.54 7.83 18.70
C GLU A 51 -0.41 6.63 17.75
N ASP A 52 -0.05 5.45 18.28
CA ASP A 52 0.02 4.21 17.50
C ASP A 52 -1.36 3.81 16.96
N LEU A 53 -2.41 4.02 17.78
CA LEU A 53 -3.79 3.79 17.35
C LEU A 53 -4.17 4.69 16.17
N LEU A 54 -3.79 5.97 16.23
CA LEU A 54 -3.99 6.93 15.13
C LEU A 54 -3.21 6.55 13.88
N GLN A 55 -1.94 6.19 14.03
CA GLN A 55 -1.08 5.84 12.91
C GLN A 55 -1.54 4.56 12.22
N THR A 56 -1.93 3.55 12.99
CA THR A 56 -2.32 2.24 12.45
C THR A 56 -3.75 2.22 11.93
N PHE A 57 -4.70 2.72 12.71
CA PHE A 57 -6.14 2.56 12.44
C PHE A 57 -6.87 3.84 12.02
N GLY A 58 -6.17 4.97 12.03
CA GLY A 58 -6.71 6.28 11.65
C GLY A 58 -7.45 6.96 12.80
N GLN A 59 -7.96 8.15 12.51
CA GLN A 59 -8.64 8.98 13.50
C GLN A 59 -10.13 8.62 13.66
N PRO A 60 -10.76 8.98 14.79
CA PRO A 60 -12.18 8.72 15.01
C PRO A 60 -13.05 9.63 14.15
N TYR A 61 -14.02 9.04 13.49
CA TYR A 61 -15.06 9.75 12.75
C TYR A 61 -16.41 9.60 13.44
N SER A 62 -17.31 10.58 13.25
CA SER A 62 -18.64 10.56 13.81
C SER A 62 -19.66 9.77 12.98
N VAL A 63 -19.25 9.27 11.84
CA VAL A 63 -20.09 8.46 10.95
C VAL A 63 -20.43 7.14 11.62
N ASP A 64 -21.69 6.76 11.58
CA ASP A 64 -22.20 5.49 12.14
C ASP A 64 -21.78 5.21 13.59
N LYS A 65 -21.48 6.28 14.32
CA LYS A 65 -21.02 6.20 15.72
C LYS A 65 -19.71 5.42 15.91
N HIS A 66 -18.92 5.32 14.87
CA HIS A 66 -17.57 4.75 14.87
C HIS A 66 -16.69 5.29 15.99
N TYR A 67 -16.85 6.58 16.33
CA TYR A 67 -16.10 7.21 17.40
C TYR A 67 -16.22 6.48 18.75
N GLU A 68 -17.33 5.78 19.02
CA GLU A 68 -17.48 5.06 20.29
C GLU A 68 -16.47 3.92 20.42
N TYR A 69 -16.27 3.13 19.36
CA TYR A 69 -15.24 2.08 19.34
C TYR A 69 -13.84 2.66 19.56
N TRP A 70 -13.53 3.71 18.80
CA TRP A 70 -12.24 4.35 18.87
C TRP A 70 -11.98 4.98 20.24
N MET A 71 -12.97 5.67 20.82
CA MET A 71 -12.86 6.31 22.13
C MET A 71 -12.77 5.29 23.26
N VAL A 72 -13.39 4.12 23.15
CA VAL A 72 -13.22 3.01 24.11
C VAL A 72 -11.77 2.53 24.09
N ALA A 73 -11.20 2.29 22.91
CA ALA A 73 -9.79 1.89 22.78
C ALA A 73 -8.84 2.97 23.34
N SER A 74 -9.03 4.23 22.97
CA SER A 74 -8.25 5.36 23.49
C SER A 74 -8.38 5.53 25.00
N SER A 75 -9.59 5.33 25.55
CA SER A 75 -9.80 5.41 26.99
C SER A 75 -9.00 4.35 27.75
N PHE A 76 -9.01 3.12 27.27
CA PHE A 76 -8.20 2.06 27.87
C PHE A 76 -6.70 2.38 27.86
N LEU A 77 -6.18 2.79 26.71
CA LEU A 77 -4.76 3.17 26.54
C LEU A 77 -4.36 4.33 27.47
N ALA A 78 -5.27 5.27 27.75
CA ALA A 78 -5.02 6.39 28.64
C ALA A 78 -4.73 5.99 30.10
N TYR A 79 -5.09 4.78 30.49
CA TYR A 79 -4.78 4.23 31.83
C TYR A 79 -3.46 3.48 31.89
N GLY A 80 -2.70 3.38 30.79
CA GLY A 80 -1.38 2.78 30.75
C GLY A 80 -1.35 1.30 30.37
N GLY A 81 -2.49 0.71 29.97
CA GLY A 81 -2.53 -0.64 29.39
C GLY A 81 -2.08 -0.65 27.93
N THR A 82 -1.74 -1.82 27.43
CA THR A 82 -1.53 -2.08 25.99
C THR A 82 -2.77 -2.75 25.42
N LEU A 83 -3.01 -2.62 24.12
CA LEU A 83 -4.24 -3.07 23.49
C LEU A 83 -3.96 -3.90 22.23
N GLN A 84 -4.46 -5.13 22.19
CA GLN A 84 -4.57 -5.91 20.96
C GLN A 84 -5.79 -5.46 20.19
N VAL A 85 -5.59 -4.89 19.01
CA VAL A 85 -6.67 -4.36 18.18
C VAL A 85 -6.81 -5.20 16.92
N ILE A 86 -8.02 -5.71 16.67
CA ILE A 86 -8.38 -6.38 15.43
C ILE A 86 -9.40 -5.53 14.69
N ARG A 87 -9.10 -5.20 13.43
CA ARG A 87 -10.07 -4.59 12.53
C ARG A 87 -11.03 -5.64 12.00
N ALA A 88 -12.32 -5.45 12.23
CA ALA A 88 -13.35 -6.34 11.70
C ALA A 88 -13.37 -6.33 10.17
N ASP A 89 -13.68 -7.47 9.55
CA ASP A 89 -13.99 -7.59 8.13
C ASP A 89 -15.49 -7.38 7.90
N ASP A 90 -15.91 -7.22 6.65
CA ASP A 90 -17.33 -7.27 6.23
C ASP A 90 -17.48 -7.74 4.78
N PHE A 91 -16.44 -8.33 4.23
CA PHE A 91 -16.44 -8.68 2.82
C PHE A 91 -17.28 -9.92 2.53
N ASN A 92 -18.33 -9.72 1.74
CA ASN A 92 -19.14 -10.81 1.23
C ASN A 92 -18.62 -11.28 -0.14
N SER A 93 -18.01 -12.46 -0.17
CA SER A 93 -17.43 -13.03 -1.40
C SER A 93 -18.47 -13.35 -2.49
N ALA A 94 -19.72 -13.62 -2.12
CA ALA A 94 -20.78 -13.94 -3.07
C ALA A 94 -21.27 -12.70 -3.83
N THR A 95 -21.27 -11.54 -3.19
CA THR A 95 -21.70 -10.26 -3.78
C THR A 95 -20.55 -9.38 -4.22
N GLY A 96 -19.34 -9.65 -3.72
CA GLY A 96 -18.18 -8.79 -3.91
C GLY A 96 -18.31 -7.42 -3.23
N VAL A 97 -19.15 -7.29 -2.22
CA VAL A 97 -19.38 -6.06 -1.46
C VAL A 97 -18.59 -6.11 -0.16
N GLY A 98 -18.12 -4.97 0.33
CA GLY A 98 -17.37 -4.82 1.57
C GLY A 98 -15.99 -4.19 1.37
N LEU A 99 -15.11 -4.39 2.32
CA LEU A 99 -13.75 -3.83 2.35
C LEU A 99 -12.91 -4.25 1.15
N LYS A 100 -12.32 -3.27 0.45
CA LYS A 100 -11.41 -3.46 -0.70
C LYS A 100 -10.25 -2.50 -0.66
N ASN A 101 -9.12 -2.93 -1.21
CA ASN A 101 -7.96 -2.07 -1.35
C ASN A 101 -8.13 -1.13 -2.55
N ALA A 102 -7.65 0.10 -2.39
CA ALA A 102 -7.46 1.00 -3.51
C ALA A 102 -6.25 0.55 -4.34
N PHE A 103 -6.29 0.73 -5.65
CA PHE A 103 -5.21 0.33 -6.54
C PHE A 103 -5.15 1.20 -7.80
N VAL A 104 -4.05 1.08 -8.52
CA VAL A 104 -3.88 1.58 -9.89
C VAL A 104 -3.63 0.39 -10.81
N GLY A 105 -4.44 0.27 -11.84
CA GLY A 105 -4.33 -0.83 -12.81
C GLY A 105 -5.63 -1.08 -13.55
N ALA A 106 -5.67 -2.17 -14.31
CA ALA A 106 -6.81 -2.60 -15.11
C ALA A 106 -7.64 -3.72 -14.44
N ALA A 107 -7.33 -4.11 -13.21
CA ALA A 107 -8.11 -5.08 -12.45
C ALA A 107 -9.50 -4.52 -12.10
N SER A 108 -10.47 -5.40 -11.87
CA SER A 108 -11.82 -4.99 -11.45
C SER A 108 -11.90 -4.68 -9.95
N SER A 109 -11.11 -5.38 -9.15
CA SER A 109 -10.97 -5.16 -7.71
C SER A 109 -9.77 -5.93 -7.18
N ILE A 110 -9.26 -5.51 -6.03
CA ILE A 110 -8.24 -6.24 -5.29
C ILE A 110 -8.59 -6.25 -3.81
N ARG A 111 -8.21 -7.32 -3.12
CA ARG A 111 -8.38 -7.46 -1.69
C ARG A 111 -7.18 -8.13 -1.05
N ILE A 112 -6.49 -7.39 -0.20
CA ILE A 112 -5.36 -7.82 0.61
C ILE A 112 -5.66 -7.35 2.03
N LYS A 113 -5.90 -8.28 2.96
CA LYS A 113 -6.30 -7.96 4.34
C LYS A 113 -5.13 -7.47 5.18
N SER A 114 -4.01 -8.20 5.10
CA SER A 114 -2.79 -8.01 5.90
C SER A 114 -1.57 -8.47 5.12
N SER A 115 -0.39 -8.33 5.70
CA SER A 115 0.87 -8.86 5.14
C SER A 115 0.83 -10.38 5.02
N ASP A 116 0.24 -11.07 5.99
CA ASP A 116 0.11 -12.52 5.96
C ASP A 116 -0.82 -12.98 4.84
N HIS A 117 -1.93 -12.29 4.64
CA HIS A 117 -2.83 -12.57 3.51
C HIS A 117 -2.17 -12.29 2.15
N TYR A 118 -1.31 -11.25 2.06
CA TYR A 118 -0.50 -10.98 0.86
C TYR A 118 0.40 -12.18 0.50
N ASN A 119 1.07 -12.76 1.51
CA ASN A 119 1.91 -13.94 1.35
C ASN A 119 1.07 -15.20 1.02
N GLN A 120 -0.08 -15.39 1.66
CA GLN A 120 -1.00 -16.50 1.36
C GLN A 120 -1.53 -16.47 -0.08
N LEU A 121 -1.70 -15.28 -0.65
CA LEU A 121 -2.08 -15.11 -2.05
C LEU A 121 -0.91 -15.36 -3.03
N GLY A 122 0.29 -15.59 -2.51
CA GLY A 122 1.50 -15.83 -3.29
C GLY A 122 2.02 -14.57 -4.00
N TYR A 123 1.65 -13.38 -3.54
CA TYR A 123 2.06 -12.12 -4.14
C TYR A 123 3.49 -11.71 -3.77
N ASP A 124 4.11 -12.36 -2.80
CA ASP A 124 5.52 -12.23 -2.45
C ASP A 124 6.44 -12.71 -3.59
N ASP A 125 6.04 -13.78 -4.28
CA ASP A 125 6.79 -14.36 -5.41
C ASP A 125 6.18 -14.02 -6.79
N ASN A 126 4.87 -13.76 -6.86
CA ASN A 126 4.15 -13.53 -8.11
C ASN A 126 3.66 -12.09 -8.26
N THR A 127 3.47 -11.66 -9.51
CA THR A 127 2.89 -10.35 -9.81
C THR A 127 1.40 -10.31 -9.47
N ILE A 128 0.93 -9.16 -8.99
CA ILE A 128 -0.52 -8.92 -8.89
C ILE A 128 -1.02 -8.57 -10.30
N THR A 129 -1.72 -9.48 -10.92
CA THR A 129 -2.14 -9.35 -12.32
C THR A 129 -3.00 -8.11 -12.55
N ASN A 130 -2.66 -7.30 -13.55
CA ASN A 130 -3.35 -6.07 -13.93
C ASN A 130 -3.42 -4.99 -12.82
N VAL A 131 -2.55 -5.06 -11.84
CA VAL A 131 -2.42 -4.04 -10.80
C VAL A 131 -0.97 -3.56 -10.78
N THR A 132 -0.74 -2.28 -11.01
CA THR A 132 0.61 -1.70 -10.93
C THR A 132 1.00 -1.45 -9.48
N VAL A 133 0.10 -0.86 -8.72
CA VAL A 133 0.28 -0.57 -7.29
C VAL A 133 -1.04 -0.78 -6.56
N ALA A 134 -1.01 -1.37 -5.38
CA ALA A 134 -2.16 -1.52 -4.50
C ALA A 134 -1.88 -0.96 -3.11
N ALA A 135 -2.89 -0.42 -2.44
CA ALA A 135 -2.80 -0.03 -1.04
C ALA A 135 -2.57 -1.27 -0.15
N LYS A 136 -1.80 -1.14 0.93
CA LYS A 136 -1.50 -2.25 1.84
C LYS A 136 -2.71 -2.77 2.59
N THR A 137 -3.63 -1.90 2.95
CA THR A 137 -4.83 -2.28 3.71
C THR A 137 -6.09 -1.79 3.01
N PRO A 138 -7.23 -2.48 3.20
CA PRO A 138 -8.50 -2.09 2.60
C PRO A 138 -9.03 -0.78 3.20
N GLY A 139 -9.75 -0.02 2.39
CA GLY A 139 -10.43 1.19 2.83
C GLY A 139 -10.43 2.29 1.77
N SER A 140 -11.35 3.23 1.91
CA SER A 140 -11.45 4.37 1.01
C SER A 140 -10.37 5.44 1.26
N TYR A 141 -9.71 5.42 2.40
CA TYR A 141 -8.65 6.37 2.76
C TYR A 141 -7.52 6.43 1.71
N ALA A 142 -7.25 5.29 1.10
CA ALA A 142 -6.19 5.18 0.09
C ALA A 142 -6.60 5.70 -1.30
N ASN A 143 -7.88 6.03 -1.54
CA ASN A 143 -8.33 6.66 -2.80
C ASN A 143 -7.77 8.08 -2.98
N GLY A 144 -7.22 8.67 -1.94
CA GLY A 144 -6.53 9.96 -1.97
C GLY A 144 -5.03 9.86 -2.22
N ILE A 145 -4.46 8.65 -2.26
CA ILE A 145 -3.03 8.44 -2.45
C ILE A 145 -2.68 8.46 -3.95
N ARG A 146 -1.65 9.21 -4.29
CA ARG A 146 -1.03 9.23 -5.62
C ARG A 146 0.32 8.56 -5.56
N VAL A 147 0.60 7.72 -6.54
CA VAL A 147 1.91 7.07 -6.69
C VAL A 147 2.53 7.52 -8.00
N SER A 148 3.78 7.93 -7.96
CA SER A 148 4.56 8.21 -9.14
C SER A 148 5.80 7.34 -9.18
N ILE A 149 6.03 6.72 -10.33
CA ILE A 149 7.16 5.84 -10.60
C ILE A 149 7.92 6.45 -11.77
N ILE A 150 9.23 6.59 -11.63
CA ILE A 150 10.10 7.08 -12.69
C ILE A 150 11.28 6.15 -12.88
N ASP A 151 11.62 5.90 -14.12
CA ASP A 151 12.82 5.19 -14.51
C ASP A 151 13.61 5.92 -15.61
N ALA A 152 14.70 5.33 -16.06
CA ALA A 152 15.50 5.91 -17.12
C ALA A 152 14.73 5.95 -18.44
N LYS A 153 14.67 7.11 -19.07
CA LYS A 153 13.96 7.35 -20.33
C LYS A 153 14.81 8.04 -21.39
N ALA A 154 14.13 8.44 -22.42
CA ALA A 154 14.52 8.95 -23.70
C ALA A 154 15.83 9.76 -23.75
N ASP A 155 16.66 9.38 -24.69
CA ASP A 155 17.86 10.15 -25.07
C ASP A 155 17.52 11.22 -26.12
N GLN A 156 16.46 10.97 -26.90
CA GLN A 156 16.10 11.83 -28.05
C GLN A 156 14.58 11.86 -28.28
N ILE A 157 14.08 12.97 -28.81
CA ILE A 157 12.77 13.03 -29.46
C ILE A 157 12.96 13.01 -30.96
N LEU A 158 12.29 12.08 -31.61
CA LEU A 158 12.23 12.00 -33.09
C LEU A 158 10.89 12.53 -33.57
N THR A 159 10.90 13.43 -34.53
CA THR A 159 9.70 13.74 -35.31
C THR A 159 9.67 12.82 -36.51
N VAL A 160 8.78 11.82 -36.48
CA VAL A 160 8.69 10.79 -37.52
C VAL A 160 7.27 10.26 -37.60
N ALA A 161 6.74 10.15 -38.81
CA ALA A 161 5.43 9.55 -39.02
C ALA A 161 5.49 8.01 -38.86
N GLY A 162 4.41 7.40 -38.43
CA GLY A 162 4.27 5.94 -38.42
C GLY A 162 4.70 5.25 -37.13
N ILE A 163 5.24 5.94 -36.15
CA ILE A 163 5.46 5.40 -34.81
C ILE A 163 4.22 5.68 -33.95
N SER A 164 3.53 4.61 -33.56
CA SER A 164 2.28 4.71 -32.79
C SER A 164 2.26 3.86 -31.53
N THR A 165 3.36 3.19 -31.19
CA THR A 165 3.40 2.22 -30.10
C THR A 165 4.64 2.43 -29.24
N VAL A 166 4.41 2.62 -27.95
CA VAL A 166 5.49 2.60 -26.94
C VAL A 166 6.06 1.20 -26.83
N GLY A 167 7.37 1.09 -26.61
CA GLY A 167 8.10 -0.16 -26.57
C GLY A 167 8.49 -0.72 -27.94
N LEU A 168 8.13 -0.04 -29.03
CA LEU A 168 8.58 -0.43 -30.37
C LEU A 168 10.09 -0.29 -30.48
N GLY A 169 10.76 -1.36 -30.90
CA GLY A 169 12.16 -1.31 -31.30
C GLY A 169 12.31 -0.64 -32.66
N ILE A 170 13.21 0.30 -32.75
CA ILE A 170 13.52 1.03 -33.98
C ILE A 170 15.01 0.98 -34.28
N THR A 171 15.34 1.01 -35.56
CA THR A 171 16.70 1.01 -36.05
C THR A 171 16.94 2.15 -37.04
N GLN A 172 18.17 2.62 -37.07
CA GLN A 172 18.65 3.56 -38.09
C GLN A 172 20.04 3.15 -38.56
N SER A 173 20.32 3.25 -39.85
CA SER A 173 21.63 2.96 -40.38
C SER A 173 22.72 3.83 -39.73
N ALA A 174 23.79 3.19 -39.30
CA ALA A 174 24.97 3.85 -38.75
C ALA A 174 26.08 4.04 -39.82
N ALA A 175 25.87 3.53 -41.02
CA ALA A 175 26.87 3.54 -42.10
C ALA A 175 27.37 4.95 -42.40
N GLY A 176 28.68 5.06 -42.56
CA GLY A 176 29.35 6.32 -42.90
C GLY A 176 29.51 7.30 -41.73
N ARG A 177 29.14 6.95 -40.51
CA ARG A 177 29.36 7.80 -39.33
C ARG A 177 30.80 7.68 -38.85
N ILE A 178 31.40 8.80 -38.54
CA ILE A 178 32.82 8.88 -38.17
C ILE A 178 32.95 8.91 -36.65
N VAL A 179 33.70 7.97 -36.09
CA VAL A 179 34.12 7.94 -34.69
C VAL A 179 35.51 8.50 -34.59
N ALA A 180 35.66 9.61 -33.89
CA ALA A 180 36.99 10.13 -33.56
C ALA A 180 37.57 9.34 -32.39
N GLY A 181 38.70 8.71 -32.54
CA GLY A 181 39.40 7.97 -31.49
C GLY A 181 40.89 8.26 -31.44
N ALA A 182 41.58 7.88 -30.38
CA ALA A 182 43.01 8.12 -30.14
C ALA A 182 43.92 7.45 -31.17
N ALA A 183 43.43 6.52 -31.98
CA ALA A 183 44.16 5.78 -32.99
C ALA A 183 43.73 6.09 -34.43
N GLY A 184 42.94 7.14 -34.66
CA GLY A 184 42.46 7.53 -36.00
C GLY A 184 40.93 7.58 -36.10
N THR A 185 40.43 7.84 -37.31
CA THR A 185 39.00 7.88 -37.63
C THR A 185 38.52 6.49 -38.02
N SER A 186 37.57 5.95 -37.24
CA SER A 186 36.84 4.75 -37.64
C SER A 186 35.50 5.15 -38.25
N VAL A 187 35.11 4.51 -39.33
CA VAL A 187 33.79 4.68 -39.95
C VAL A 187 32.88 3.57 -39.43
N LEU A 188 31.76 3.95 -38.83
CA LEU A 188 30.75 2.98 -38.39
C LEU A 188 30.06 2.36 -39.60
N ASP A 189 29.74 1.11 -39.47
CA ASP A 189 28.84 0.35 -40.33
C ASP A 189 27.61 -0.12 -39.54
N GLY A 190 26.73 -0.90 -40.15
CA GLY A 190 25.61 -1.51 -39.49
C GLY A 190 24.53 -0.52 -39.04
N TYR A 191 23.98 -0.74 -37.85
CA TYR A 191 22.77 -0.07 -37.37
C TYR A 191 22.86 0.33 -35.92
N LEU A 192 22.20 1.45 -35.59
CA LEU A 192 21.84 1.80 -34.22
C LEU A 192 20.47 1.21 -33.88
N LYS A 193 20.34 0.72 -32.68
CA LYS A 193 19.08 0.25 -32.11
C LYS A 193 18.63 1.17 -30.99
N GLY A 194 17.34 1.48 -30.98
CA GLY A 194 16.70 2.23 -29.94
C GLY A 194 15.29 1.68 -29.66
N ILE A 195 14.76 2.02 -28.54
CA ILE A 195 13.39 1.67 -28.13
C ILE A 195 12.57 2.94 -27.96
N VAL A 196 11.32 2.90 -28.40
CA VAL A 196 10.36 3.99 -28.19
C VAL A 196 9.87 3.93 -26.75
N THR A 197 10.10 4.96 -25.99
CA THR A 197 9.76 5.03 -24.57
C THR A 197 8.55 5.94 -24.28
N GLY A 198 8.09 6.72 -25.26
CA GLY A 198 6.92 7.57 -25.13
C GLY A 198 6.51 8.20 -26.45
N LEU A 199 5.31 8.71 -26.48
CA LEU A 199 4.70 9.42 -27.60
C LEU A 199 4.16 10.77 -27.08
N PRO A 200 5.02 11.79 -26.95
CA PRO A 200 4.63 13.06 -26.33
C PRO A 200 3.57 13.79 -27.15
N GLU A 201 3.66 13.75 -28.47
CA GLU A 201 2.71 14.38 -29.39
C GLU A 201 2.52 13.53 -30.65
N SER A 202 1.47 13.82 -31.40
CA SER A 202 1.24 13.16 -32.69
C SER A 202 2.41 13.39 -33.65
N GLY A 203 2.99 12.30 -34.14
CA GLY A 203 4.16 12.34 -35.04
C GLY A 203 5.49 12.53 -34.30
N GLN A 204 5.51 12.47 -32.99
CA GLN A 204 6.73 12.48 -32.19
C GLN A 204 6.90 11.17 -31.42
N ALA A 205 8.15 10.74 -31.27
CA ALA A 205 8.50 9.58 -30.47
C ALA A 205 9.72 9.90 -29.59
N GLU A 206 9.60 9.62 -28.31
CA GLU A 206 10.71 9.60 -27.39
C GLU A 206 11.46 8.28 -27.54
N VAL A 207 12.78 8.33 -27.71
CA VAL A 207 13.60 7.17 -28.02
C VAL A 207 14.82 7.10 -27.12
N LYS A 208 15.08 5.92 -26.59
CA LYS A 208 16.32 5.56 -25.90
C LYS A 208 17.21 4.75 -26.83
N VAL A 209 18.44 5.21 -27.03
CA VAL A 209 19.45 4.49 -27.84
C VAL A 209 20.12 3.44 -26.96
N LEU A 210 20.18 2.19 -27.42
CA LEU A 210 20.61 1.05 -26.61
C LEU A 210 21.92 0.42 -27.13
N GLN A 211 22.02 0.19 -28.43
CA GLN A 211 23.08 -0.61 -29.01
C GLN A 211 23.47 -0.12 -30.41
N HIS A 212 24.72 -0.38 -30.74
CA HIS A 212 25.21 -0.41 -32.11
C HIS A 212 25.50 -1.87 -32.54
N VAL A 213 25.03 -2.26 -33.71
CA VAL A 213 25.28 -3.58 -34.29
C VAL A 213 25.98 -3.38 -35.61
N SER A 214 27.24 -3.88 -35.71
CA SER A 214 28.01 -3.82 -36.94
C SER A 214 27.48 -4.79 -37.98
N THR A 215 27.89 -4.62 -39.24
CA THR A 215 27.58 -5.58 -40.32
C THR A 215 28.17 -6.96 -40.08
N ALA A 216 29.22 -7.07 -39.29
CA ALA A 216 29.83 -8.32 -38.88
C ALA A 216 29.07 -9.01 -37.72
N GLY A 217 28.01 -8.39 -37.20
CA GLY A 217 27.21 -8.92 -36.10
C GLY A 217 27.75 -8.59 -34.69
N THR A 218 28.78 -7.77 -34.60
CA THR A 218 29.28 -7.34 -33.28
C THR A 218 28.31 -6.36 -32.65
N VAL A 219 27.84 -6.68 -31.45
CA VAL A 219 26.95 -5.83 -30.64
C VAL A 219 27.79 -5.02 -29.66
N THR A 220 27.62 -3.71 -29.69
CA THR A 220 28.24 -2.78 -28.74
C THR A 220 27.15 -2.05 -28.00
N ASN A 221 27.11 -2.20 -26.68
CA ASN A 221 26.27 -1.37 -25.84
C ASN A 221 26.79 0.06 -25.86
N VAL A 222 25.88 1.00 -26.04
CA VAL A 222 26.26 2.41 -26.16
C VAL A 222 25.49 3.21 -25.13
N ASP A 223 26.21 4.15 -24.51
CA ASP A 223 25.59 5.19 -23.74
C ASP A 223 25.33 6.38 -24.64
N TYR A 224 24.21 7.04 -24.45
CA TYR A 224 23.85 8.19 -25.25
C TYR A 224 24.87 9.32 -25.07
N GLN A 225 25.31 9.86 -26.19
CA GLN A 225 26.17 11.05 -26.25
C GLN A 225 25.49 12.09 -27.13
N GLN A 226 25.12 13.22 -26.56
CA GLN A 226 24.47 14.32 -27.26
C GLN A 226 25.32 14.77 -28.46
N GLY A 227 24.73 14.73 -29.67
CA GLY A 227 25.44 15.08 -30.89
C GLY A 227 26.53 14.08 -31.33
N GLY A 228 26.65 12.97 -30.61
CA GLY A 228 27.65 11.94 -30.88
C GLY A 228 27.30 11.01 -32.03
N VAL A 229 28.17 10.05 -32.26
CA VAL A 229 28.08 9.11 -33.40
C VAL A 229 26.96 8.09 -33.17
N TYR A 230 26.71 7.75 -31.92
CA TYR A 230 25.71 6.76 -31.48
C TYR A 230 24.33 7.36 -31.20
N CYS A 231 23.97 8.42 -31.94
CA CYS A 231 22.65 9.06 -31.85
C CYS A 231 21.84 8.83 -33.12
N PHE A 232 20.54 8.77 -33.04
CA PHE A 232 19.67 8.89 -34.21
C PHE A 232 19.86 10.28 -34.84
N LYS A 233 19.82 10.35 -36.17
CA LYS A 233 20.02 11.60 -36.91
C LYS A 233 18.82 11.90 -37.80
N SER A 234 18.55 13.18 -38.01
CA SER A 234 17.58 13.65 -38.99
C SER A 234 18.06 13.32 -40.42
N GLY A 235 17.11 13.21 -41.35
CA GLY A 235 17.37 12.90 -42.74
C GLY A 235 17.63 11.42 -43.05
N SER A 236 17.65 10.55 -42.03
CA SER A 236 17.84 9.11 -42.19
C SER A 236 16.57 8.32 -41.88
N THR A 237 16.34 7.28 -42.66
CA THR A 237 15.17 6.42 -42.51
C THR A 237 15.20 5.66 -41.19
N ILE A 238 14.06 5.61 -40.50
CA ILE A 238 13.81 4.79 -39.32
C ILE A 238 13.07 3.53 -39.76
N SER A 239 13.50 2.38 -39.29
CA SER A 239 12.84 1.09 -39.54
C SER A 239 12.38 0.49 -38.23
N ALA A 240 11.19 -0.12 -38.21
CA ALA A 240 10.74 -0.93 -37.08
C ALA A 240 11.48 -2.27 -37.08
N SER A 241 11.84 -2.76 -35.90
CA SER A 241 12.58 -4.03 -35.80
C SER A 241 11.71 -5.26 -36.09
N ALA A 242 10.43 -5.19 -35.85
CA ALA A 242 9.53 -6.35 -35.81
C ALA A 242 9.29 -7.04 -37.17
N ALA A 243 9.68 -6.46 -38.31
CA ALA A 243 9.45 -7.07 -39.62
C ALA A 243 10.38 -6.59 -40.75
N GLY A 244 11.43 -5.86 -40.46
CA GLY A 244 12.17 -5.15 -41.51
C GLY A 244 11.30 -4.14 -42.27
N THR A 245 10.12 -3.85 -41.71
CA THR A 245 9.15 -2.95 -42.30
C THR A 245 9.64 -1.52 -42.06
N ASN A 246 9.87 -0.82 -43.13
CA ASN A 246 10.09 0.60 -43.07
C ASN A 246 8.82 1.24 -42.49
N ILE A 247 8.97 1.96 -41.37
CA ILE A 247 7.83 2.67 -40.76
C ILE A 247 7.36 3.84 -41.63
N GLY A 248 7.95 3.96 -42.82
CA GLY A 248 7.55 4.95 -43.83
C GLY A 248 8.01 6.37 -43.54
N GLY A 249 8.88 6.57 -42.55
CA GLY A 249 9.28 7.89 -42.13
C GLY A 249 10.80 8.10 -42.12
N THR A 250 11.23 9.16 -42.77
CA THR A 250 12.51 9.78 -42.49
C THR A 250 12.37 10.65 -41.27
N ALA A 251 13.26 10.54 -40.30
CA ALA A 251 13.28 11.43 -39.15
C ALA A 251 13.43 12.88 -39.62
N GLN A 252 12.41 13.69 -39.47
CA GLN A 252 12.39 15.08 -39.94
C GLN A 252 13.16 15.98 -38.98
N SER A 253 13.06 15.75 -37.71
CA SER A 253 13.88 16.40 -36.71
C SER A 253 14.25 15.42 -35.61
N VAL A 254 15.38 15.67 -34.98
CA VAL A 254 15.86 14.93 -33.82
C VAL A 254 16.33 15.93 -32.80
N THR A 255 15.68 15.95 -31.67
CA THR A 255 16.01 16.80 -30.52
C THR A 255 16.65 15.95 -29.44
N ALA A 256 17.80 16.35 -28.95
CA ALA A 256 18.44 15.71 -27.81
C ALA A 256 17.67 16.07 -26.52
N GLN A 257 17.52 15.08 -25.66
CA GLN A 257 16.88 15.24 -24.33
C GLN A 257 17.87 14.90 -23.21
N LYS A 258 18.97 15.66 -23.17
CA LYS A 258 19.98 15.46 -22.12
C LYS A 258 19.38 15.61 -20.72
N ASP A 259 18.50 16.57 -20.57
CA ASP A 259 17.93 16.99 -19.27
C ASP A 259 16.46 16.53 -19.14
N TRP A 260 16.13 15.37 -19.71
CA TRP A 260 14.76 14.84 -19.67
C TRP A 260 14.25 14.69 -18.23
N PHE A 261 15.07 14.18 -17.33
CA PHE A 261 14.71 13.95 -15.93
C PHE A 261 14.38 15.27 -15.21
N GLU A 262 15.16 16.32 -15.46
CA GLU A 262 14.96 17.66 -14.90
C GLU A 262 13.64 18.31 -15.33
N GLN A 263 13.02 17.82 -16.40
CA GLN A 263 11.74 18.31 -16.89
C GLN A 263 10.54 17.51 -16.37
N GLN A 264 10.79 16.43 -15.66
CA GLN A 264 9.73 15.56 -15.19
C GLN A 264 9.16 16.06 -13.87
N ASN A 265 7.83 16.03 -13.79
CA ASN A 265 7.10 16.45 -12.58
C ASN A 265 5.91 15.55 -12.30
N ILE A 266 5.48 15.60 -11.05
CA ILE A 266 4.28 14.94 -10.55
C ILE A 266 3.22 16.02 -10.40
N VAL A 267 2.18 15.95 -11.21
CA VAL A 267 1.06 16.90 -11.14
C VAL A 267 0.10 16.44 -10.05
N LEU A 268 -0.17 17.30 -9.08
CA LEU A 268 -1.08 17.04 -7.98
C LEU A 268 -2.50 17.51 -8.31
N THR A 269 -3.47 17.00 -7.56
CA THR A 269 -4.87 17.46 -7.67
C THR A 269 -5.06 18.85 -7.03
N THR A 270 -4.18 19.22 -6.09
CA THR A 270 -4.18 20.53 -5.47
C THR A 270 -3.79 21.62 -6.45
N THR A 271 -4.37 22.79 -6.27
CA THR A 271 -4.07 23.99 -7.08
C THR A 271 -3.45 25.08 -6.21
N ASP A 272 -2.59 25.88 -6.84
CA ASP A 272 -2.05 27.10 -6.24
C ASP A 272 -3.13 28.22 -6.15
N ILE A 273 -2.73 29.35 -5.58
CA ILE A 273 -3.64 30.50 -5.41
C ILE A 273 -4.13 31.08 -6.77
N ASN A 274 -3.48 30.75 -7.87
CA ASN A 274 -3.84 31.18 -9.22
C ASN A 274 -4.69 30.14 -9.97
N GLY A 275 -5.00 28.99 -9.33
CA GLY A 275 -5.76 27.90 -9.92
C GLY A 275 -4.92 26.95 -10.80
N ASN A 276 -3.59 27.05 -10.80
CA ASN A 276 -2.74 26.11 -11.51
C ASN A 276 -2.49 24.88 -10.66
N ALA A 277 -2.44 23.69 -11.29
CA ALA A 277 -2.11 22.46 -10.58
C ALA A 277 -0.71 22.54 -9.94
N THR A 278 -0.62 22.18 -8.68
CA THR A 278 0.66 22.09 -7.96
C THR A 278 1.49 20.95 -8.55
N LYS A 279 2.79 21.16 -8.66
CA LYS A 279 3.72 20.19 -9.23
C LYS A 279 4.88 19.94 -8.27
N LEU A 280 5.32 18.70 -8.22
CA LEU A 280 6.57 18.30 -7.57
C LEU A 280 7.56 17.91 -8.68
N GLU A 281 8.69 18.59 -8.74
CA GLU A 281 9.72 18.32 -9.74
C GLU A 281 10.58 17.14 -9.27
N TRP A 282 10.84 16.19 -10.18
CA TRP A 282 11.58 14.98 -9.84
C TRP A 282 13.04 15.25 -9.49
N ASP A 283 13.67 16.22 -10.11
CA ASP A 283 15.05 16.64 -9.84
C ASP A 283 15.27 17.16 -8.42
N GLN A 284 14.19 17.65 -7.77
CA GLN A 284 14.20 18.05 -6.36
C GLN A 284 13.99 16.87 -5.40
N LEU A 285 13.52 15.74 -5.90
CA LEU A 285 13.20 14.55 -5.09
C LEU A 285 14.34 13.54 -5.07
N ALA A 286 15.04 13.36 -6.20
CA ALA A 286 16.10 12.37 -6.38
C ALA A 286 16.98 12.70 -7.58
N ASP A 287 18.16 12.04 -7.67
CA ASP A 287 18.96 11.98 -8.89
C ASP A 287 18.30 11.08 -9.94
N ALA A 288 18.69 11.22 -11.21
CA ALA A 288 18.14 10.40 -12.28
C ALA A 288 18.46 8.90 -12.07
N PRO A 289 17.44 8.01 -12.18
CA PRO A 289 17.68 6.57 -12.06
C PRO A 289 18.53 6.04 -13.22
N GLY A 290 19.41 5.12 -12.94
CA GLY A 290 20.39 4.61 -13.89
C GLY A 290 20.52 3.09 -13.86
N THR A 291 21.76 2.63 -13.67
CA THR A 291 22.09 1.21 -13.55
C THR A 291 22.74 0.97 -12.20
N SER A 292 22.16 0.08 -11.42
CA SER A 292 22.72 -0.31 -10.13
C SER A 292 24.07 -1.03 -10.29
N SER A 293 24.88 -0.97 -9.25
CA SER A 293 26.14 -1.72 -9.20
C SER A 293 25.92 -3.23 -9.33
N PHE A 294 24.82 -3.72 -8.78
CA PHE A 294 24.41 -5.13 -8.86
C PHE A 294 24.14 -5.56 -10.31
N ALA A 295 23.34 -4.78 -11.04
CA ALA A 295 23.01 -5.05 -12.44
C ALA A 295 24.24 -4.87 -13.34
N ALA A 296 25.04 -3.82 -13.14
CA ALA A 296 26.25 -3.56 -13.89
C ALA A 296 27.26 -4.72 -13.79
N ALA A 297 27.45 -5.28 -12.58
CA ALA A 297 28.34 -6.42 -12.37
C ALA A 297 27.90 -7.70 -13.12
N ARG A 298 26.62 -7.77 -13.52
CA ARG A 298 26.01 -8.89 -14.26
C ARG A 298 25.80 -8.58 -15.74
N GLY A 299 26.35 -7.46 -16.23
CA GLY A 299 26.20 -7.02 -17.61
C GLY A 299 24.81 -6.50 -17.96
N SER A 300 23.97 -6.27 -16.98
CA SER A 300 22.63 -5.70 -17.13
C SER A 300 22.65 -4.18 -17.04
N ARG A 301 21.59 -3.51 -17.51
CA ARG A 301 21.55 -2.06 -17.64
C ARG A 301 20.16 -1.51 -17.38
N PHE A 302 20.07 -0.28 -16.84
CA PHE A 302 18.85 0.50 -16.67
C PHE A 302 17.80 -0.14 -15.76
N ASP A 303 18.26 -0.80 -14.72
CA ASP A 303 17.40 -1.49 -13.77
C ASP A 303 16.84 -0.56 -12.70
N GLU A 304 17.42 0.61 -12.47
CA GLU A 304 16.95 1.48 -11.38
C GLU A 304 15.60 2.14 -11.67
N VAL A 305 14.82 2.29 -10.60
CA VAL A 305 13.52 2.94 -10.58
C VAL A 305 13.30 3.64 -9.24
N HIS A 306 12.60 4.77 -9.27
CA HIS A 306 12.19 5.50 -8.07
C HIS A 306 10.67 5.49 -7.94
N VAL A 307 10.20 5.38 -6.70
CA VAL A 307 8.78 5.38 -6.36
C VAL A 307 8.53 6.43 -5.28
N VAL A 308 7.57 7.31 -5.50
CA VAL A 308 7.13 8.31 -4.53
C VAL A 308 5.64 8.13 -4.26
N VAL A 309 5.28 8.13 -2.99
CA VAL A 309 3.91 8.00 -2.50
C VAL A 309 3.49 9.34 -1.89
N ILE A 310 2.35 9.86 -2.32
CA ILE A 310 1.90 11.21 -1.99
C ILE A 310 0.44 11.15 -1.52
N ASP A 311 0.14 11.85 -0.43
CA ASP A 311 -1.23 12.11 0.01
C ASP A 311 -1.82 13.27 -0.81
N ASP A 312 -2.30 12.97 -2.00
CA ASP A 312 -2.73 13.97 -2.98
C ASP A 312 -3.98 14.73 -2.54
N LYS A 313 -4.85 14.09 -1.73
CA LYS A 313 -6.08 14.70 -1.23
C LYS A 313 -6.04 15.10 0.24
N GLY A 314 -5.01 14.72 0.98
CA GLY A 314 -4.93 14.98 2.41
C GLY A 314 -5.79 14.04 3.27
N GLU A 315 -6.18 12.88 2.74
CA GLU A 315 -7.04 11.92 3.46
C GLU A 315 -6.24 11.10 4.51
N VAL A 316 -4.92 11.08 4.39
CA VAL A 316 -4.03 10.36 5.31
C VAL A 316 -3.44 11.30 6.37
N THR A 317 -2.90 12.44 5.94
CA THR A 317 -2.16 13.38 6.81
C THR A 317 -2.98 14.61 7.22
N GLY A 318 -4.11 14.84 6.59
CA GLY A 318 -4.87 16.08 6.69
C GLY A 318 -4.36 17.21 5.80
N ASN A 319 -3.20 17.05 5.15
CA ASN A 319 -2.59 18.05 4.28
C ASN A 319 -2.37 17.48 2.88
N ALA A 320 -3.12 17.96 1.92
CA ALA A 320 -3.01 17.52 0.53
C ALA A 320 -1.65 17.89 -0.07
N GLY A 321 -1.08 16.96 -0.86
CA GLY A 321 0.23 17.11 -1.49
C GLY A 321 1.42 16.71 -0.61
N THR A 322 1.18 16.19 0.58
CA THR A 322 2.26 15.70 1.47
C THR A 322 2.88 14.43 0.91
N ILE A 323 4.22 14.41 0.83
CA ILE A 323 4.95 13.19 0.48
C ILE A 323 4.93 12.25 1.68
N LEU A 324 4.34 11.07 1.50
CA LEU A 324 4.29 10.02 2.52
C LEU A 324 5.59 9.22 2.56
N GLU A 325 6.03 8.76 1.39
CA GLU A 325 7.22 7.92 1.26
C GLU A 325 8.01 8.24 -0.01
N LYS A 326 9.33 8.06 0.08
CA LYS A 326 10.24 8.07 -1.07
C LYS A 326 11.06 6.78 -1.05
N HIS A 327 10.95 6.01 -2.10
CA HIS A 327 11.72 4.79 -2.30
C HIS A 327 12.59 4.98 -3.54
N LEU A 328 13.87 5.15 -3.32
CA LEU A 328 14.83 5.53 -4.38
C LEU A 328 15.78 4.37 -4.68
N ASN A 329 16.28 4.34 -5.92
CA ASN A 329 17.26 3.35 -6.39
C ASN A 329 16.81 1.90 -6.20
N LEU A 330 15.51 1.63 -6.38
CA LEU A 330 14.99 0.28 -6.43
C LEU A 330 15.36 -0.37 -7.76
N SER A 331 15.47 -1.69 -7.80
CA SER A 331 15.79 -2.44 -9.01
C SER A 331 14.55 -3.09 -9.64
N LYS A 332 14.46 -3.06 -10.96
CA LYS A 332 13.50 -3.84 -11.76
C LYS A 332 13.87 -5.32 -11.78
N ALA A 333 15.14 -5.66 -11.48
CA ALA A 333 15.62 -7.03 -11.45
C ALA A 333 15.08 -7.76 -10.22
N LYS A 334 14.46 -8.93 -10.43
CA LYS A 334 13.88 -9.73 -9.33
C LYS A 334 14.92 -10.26 -8.33
N ASP A 335 16.16 -10.42 -8.77
CA ASP A 335 17.32 -10.83 -7.97
C ASP A 335 18.14 -9.63 -7.45
N GLY A 336 17.65 -8.39 -7.64
CA GLY A 336 18.36 -7.18 -7.26
C GLY A 336 18.62 -7.07 -5.76
N GLU A 337 19.85 -6.70 -5.41
CA GLU A 337 20.30 -6.52 -4.03
C GLU A 337 21.10 -5.23 -3.87
N TYR A 338 20.94 -4.53 -2.73
CA TYR A 338 21.84 -3.45 -2.31
C TYR A 338 23.13 -4.01 -1.72
N SER A 339 22.99 -5.07 -0.93
CA SER A 339 24.05 -5.87 -0.33
C SER A 339 23.54 -7.29 -0.13
N VAL A 340 24.43 -8.22 0.14
CA VAL A 340 24.06 -9.64 0.33
C VAL A 340 22.94 -9.80 1.35
N GLY A 341 21.80 -10.30 0.90
CA GLY A 341 20.59 -10.51 1.71
C GLY A 341 19.68 -9.29 1.87
N SER A 342 20.02 -8.14 1.27
CA SER A 342 19.18 -6.93 1.30
C SER A 342 18.62 -6.65 -0.09
N THR A 343 17.36 -7.03 -0.33
CA THR A 343 16.73 -6.88 -1.64
C THR A 343 16.57 -5.41 -2.04
N SER A 344 16.90 -5.09 -3.28
CA SER A 344 16.56 -3.84 -3.95
C SER A 344 15.42 -4.03 -4.95
N TYR A 345 14.94 -5.26 -5.16
CA TYR A 345 13.86 -5.53 -6.08
C TYR A 345 12.58 -4.79 -5.67
N TRP A 346 12.08 -3.91 -6.53
CA TRP A 346 11.07 -2.91 -6.22
C TRP A 346 9.80 -3.48 -5.54
N ARG A 347 9.28 -4.63 -6.02
CA ARG A 347 8.08 -5.24 -5.43
C ARG A 347 8.35 -5.77 -4.02
N LYS A 348 9.39 -6.56 -3.86
CA LYS A 348 9.75 -7.18 -2.58
C LYS A 348 10.18 -6.13 -1.56
N TYR A 349 10.88 -5.10 -2.03
CA TYR A 349 11.25 -3.96 -1.20
C TYR A 349 10.00 -3.21 -0.70
N LEU A 350 9.08 -2.84 -1.60
CA LEU A 350 7.84 -2.16 -1.22
C LEU A 350 6.97 -3.01 -0.29
N ALA A 351 6.89 -4.32 -0.52
CA ALA A 351 6.15 -5.21 0.37
C ALA A 351 6.71 -5.21 1.81
N ASN A 352 8.02 -5.07 1.98
CA ASN A 352 8.67 -5.13 3.29
C ASN A 352 8.80 -3.76 3.96
N VAL A 353 9.03 -2.68 3.20
CA VAL A 353 9.43 -1.37 3.73
C VAL A 353 8.30 -0.34 3.67
N SER A 354 7.53 -0.29 2.58
CA SER A 354 6.44 0.66 2.47
C SER A 354 5.35 0.38 3.52
N GLN A 355 4.78 1.42 4.08
CA GLN A 355 3.62 1.36 4.98
C GLN A 355 2.29 1.50 4.23
N TYR A 356 2.31 2.01 3.00
CA TYR A 356 1.10 2.38 2.28
C TYR A 356 0.80 1.52 1.06
N ILE A 357 1.82 0.96 0.39
CA ILE A 357 1.63 0.33 -0.92
C ILE A 357 2.36 -1.01 -1.08
N TYR A 358 1.77 -1.85 -1.93
CA TYR A 358 2.42 -3.02 -2.55
C TYR A 358 2.69 -2.73 -4.02
N GLY A 359 3.86 -3.13 -4.53
CA GLY A 359 4.13 -3.18 -5.95
C GLY A 359 3.48 -4.42 -6.59
N GLY A 360 2.86 -4.23 -7.74
CA GLY A 360 2.23 -5.29 -8.50
C GLY A 360 2.93 -5.58 -9.83
N SER A 361 2.22 -5.41 -10.94
CA SER A 361 2.78 -5.54 -12.28
C SER A 361 3.54 -4.27 -12.68
N ALA A 362 4.51 -4.40 -13.55
CA ALA A 362 5.17 -3.25 -14.16
C ALA A 362 4.16 -2.26 -14.77
N PRO A 363 4.45 -0.95 -14.80
CA PRO A 363 3.56 0.03 -15.40
C PRO A 363 3.19 -0.31 -16.84
N ALA A 364 1.96 -0.01 -17.26
CA ALA A 364 1.53 -0.24 -18.63
C ALA A 364 2.38 0.56 -19.63
N GLY A 365 2.61 -0.02 -20.80
CA GLY A 365 3.40 0.60 -21.88
C GLY A 365 4.83 0.10 -21.99
N ILE A 366 5.32 -0.69 -21.02
CA ILE A 366 6.55 -1.45 -21.19
C ILE A 366 6.24 -2.64 -22.08
N THR A 367 6.93 -2.75 -23.22
CA THR A 367 6.83 -3.93 -24.06
C THR A 367 8.17 -4.65 -24.11
N THR A 368 8.11 -5.96 -24.05
CA THR A 368 9.25 -6.87 -24.12
C THR A 368 9.64 -7.21 -25.57
N THR A 369 8.88 -6.73 -26.55
CA THR A 369 8.97 -7.17 -27.96
C THR A 369 9.73 -6.23 -28.86
N GLY A 370 10.56 -5.34 -28.31
CA GLY A 370 11.22 -4.28 -29.06
C GLY A 370 11.97 -4.72 -30.31
N PHE A 371 12.61 -5.90 -30.31
CA PHE A 371 13.47 -6.36 -31.39
C PHE A 371 13.26 -7.83 -31.76
N THR A 372 12.05 -8.34 -31.72
CA THR A 372 11.76 -9.73 -32.11
C THR A 372 11.71 -9.93 -33.64
N GLY A 373 12.43 -10.92 -34.12
CA GLY A 373 12.19 -11.56 -35.39
C GLY A 373 12.48 -10.71 -36.62
N GLY A 374 13.69 -10.32 -36.84
CA GLY A 374 13.90 -9.55 -38.04
C GLY A 374 15.14 -9.87 -38.81
N THR A 375 15.15 -9.50 -40.04
CA THR A 375 16.21 -9.44 -41.01
C THR A 375 17.61 -9.15 -40.39
N ALA A 376 18.64 -9.13 -41.19
CA ALA A 376 20.05 -8.88 -40.80
C ALA A 376 20.31 -7.68 -39.85
N THR A 377 19.35 -6.79 -39.76
CA THR A 377 19.31 -5.70 -38.77
C THR A 377 18.94 -6.11 -37.36
N ALA A 378 18.43 -7.31 -37.20
CA ALA A 378 17.99 -7.86 -35.92
C ALA A 378 19.05 -8.72 -35.21
N VAL A 379 20.30 -8.62 -35.64
CA VAL A 379 21.38 -9.31 -34.97
C VAL A 379 21.54 -8.75 -33.54
N GLY A 380 21.39 -9.61 -32.59
CA GLY A 380 21.34 -9.28 -31.17
C GLY A 380 19.97 -8.70 -30.81
N ASN A 381 19.04 -9.58 -30.53
CA ASN A 381 17.83 -9.19 -29.84
C ASN A 381 18.25 -8.40 -28.59
N LEU A 382 17.59 -7.27 -28.35
CA LEU A 382 17.25 -7.00 -26.98
C LEU A 382 16.35 -8.18 -26.65
N ASP A 383 16.77 -9.02 -25.73
CA ASP A 383 16.06 -10.24 -25.42
C ASP A 383 14.57 -9.93 -25.24
N ALA A 384 13.74 -10.88 -25.65
CA ALA A 384 12.31 -10.79 -25.39
C ALA A 384 11.99 -10.53 -23.91
N ASP A 385 12.99 -10.56 -23.07
CA ASP A 385 13.05 -10.43 -21.63
C ASP A 385 13.55 -9.07 -21.14
N SER A 386 13.47 -8.02 -21.94
CA SER A 386 13.79 -6.65 -21.52
C SER A 386 12.75 -6.03 -20.56
N GLY A 387 11.73 -6.79 -20.21
CA GLY A 387 10.71 -6.40 -19.25
C GLY A 387 11.22 -6.37 -17.80
N TRP A 388 10.46 -5.71 -16.95
CA TRP A 388 10.67 -5.75 -15.51
C TRP A 388 10.50 -7.18 -14.98
N ASP A 389 10.98 -7.42 -13.76
CA ASP A 389 10.83 -8.69 -13.04
C ASP A 389 11.66 -9.86 -13.62
N GLN A 390 12.67 -9.56 -14.44
CA GLN A 390 13.69 -10.51 -14.92
C GLN A 390 14.89 -10.56 -13.97
N GLU A 391 15.72 -11.61 -14.08
CA GLU A 391 17.02 -11.63 -13.40
C GLU A 391 18.03 -10.71 -14.12
N ALA A 392 18.93 -10.11 -13.34
CA ALA A 392 20.01 -9.28 -13.87
C ALA A 392 21.10 -10.15 -14.50
N ASN A 393 20.85 -10.68 -15.67
CA ASN A 393 21.80 -11.52 -16.41
C ASN A 393 21.92 -11.06 -17.85
N GLY A 394 22.70 -10.00 -18.08
CA GLY A 394 22.88 -9.41 -19.41
C GLY A 394 21.66 -8.68 -19.97
N VAL A 395 20.65 -8.41 -19.15
CA VAL A 395 19.37 -7.82 -19.57
C VAL A 395 19.48 -6.30 -19.67
N THR A 396 18.94 -5.74 -20.73
CA THR A 396 18.68 -4.30 -20.83
C THR A 396 17.22 -4.03 -20.45
N PHE A 397 17.00 -3.55 -19.24
CA PHE A 397 15.65 -3.33 -18.75
C PHE A 397 14.93 -2.20 -19.51
N GLY A 398 13.68 -2.46 -19.89
CA GLY A 398 12.83 -1.50 -20.56
C GLY A 398 12.47 -0.32 -19.65
N GLY A 399 12.38 0.88 -20.25
CA GLY A 399 11.95 2.08 -19.55
C GLY A 399 10.46 2.36 -19.74
N SER A 400 9.77 2.73 -18.68
CA SER A 400 8.39 3.24 -18.72
C SER A 400 8.33 4.77 -18.77
N GLY A 401 9.43 5.41 -18.42
CA GLY A 401 9.49 6.86 -18.22
C GLY A 401 8.85 7.27 -16.90
N VAL A 402 7.88 8.16 -16.95
CA VAL A 402 7.10 8.56 -15.77
C VAL A 402 5.73 7.90 -15.82
N PHE A 403 5.42 7.16 -14.79
CA PHE A 403 4.08 6.68 -14.51
C PHE A 403 3.56 7.43 -13.29
N THR A 404 2.37 8.02 -13.40
CA THR A 404 1.71 8.66 -12.26
C THR A 404 0.26 8.21 -12.25
N GLY A 405 -0.19 7.69 -11.12
CA GLY A 405 -1.55 7.20 -10.95
C GLY A 405 -2.08 7.48 -9.55
N SER A 406 -3.35 7.83 -9.44
CA SER A 406 -4.05 7.90 -8.16
C SER A 406 -4.72 6.56 -7.89
N LEU A 407 -4.56 6.05 -6.67
CA LEU A 407 -5.24 4.84 -6.25
C LEU A 407 -6.75 5.09 -6.23
N ALA A 408 -7.52 4.10 -6.63
CA ALA A 408 -8.97 4.16 -6.71
C ALA A 408 -9.61 2.79 -6.42
N GLY A 409 -10.92 2.77 -6.19
CA GLY A 409 -11.67 1.52 -5.97
C GLY A 409 -11.58 0.97 -4.55
N GLY A 410 -10.88 1.65 -3.64
CA GLY A 410 -10.89 1.32 -2.22
C GLY A 410 -12.28 1.52 -1.63
N CYS A 411 -12.76 0.53 -0.89
CA CYS A 411 -14.07 0.56 -0.26
C CYS A 411 -13.97 0.29 1.24
N ASN A 412 -14.82 0.97 2.00
CA ASN A 412 -15.10 0.71 3.41
C ASN A 412 -16.19 -0.35 3.57
N TYR A 413 -16.70 -0.49 4.78
CA TYR A 413 -17.77 -1.40 5.14
C TYR A 413 -19.01 -1.16 4.25
N GLY A 414 -19.73 -2.23 3.93
CA GLY A 414 -20.84 -2.17 2.99
C GLY A 414 -20.47 -1.80 1.55
N GLY A 415 -19.19 -1.79 1.20
CA GLY A 415 -18.71 -1.39 -0.12
C GLY A 415 -18.75 0.12 -0.39
N VAL A 416 -18.88 0.94 0.64
CA VAL A 416 -18.94 2.41 0.54
C VAL A 416 -17.56 2.97 0.20
N GLN A 417 -17.48 3.83 -0.83
CA GLN A 417 -16.22 4.43 -1.30
C GLN A 417 -15.85 5.75 -0.60
N ASN A 418 -16.68 6.23 0.32
CA ASN A 418 -16.45 7.46 1.05
C ASN A 418 -16.72 7.23 2.54
N TYR A 419 -15.69 7.38 3.38
CA TYR A 419 -15.80 7.19 4.83
C TYR A 419 -16.66 8.25 5.53
N THR A 420 -17.02 9.35 4.88
CA THR A 420 -17.96 10.35 5.42
C THR A 420 -19.42 9.99 5.17
N SER A 421 -19.70 8.93 4.41
CA SER A 421 -21.05 8.46 4.12
C SER A 421 -21.60 7.57 5.22
N THR A 422 -22.91 7.55 5.42
CA THR A 422 -23.59 6.65 6.35
C THR A 422 -23.35 5.20 5.95
N GLY A 423 -23.08 4.34 6.92
CA GLY A 423 -22.75 2.93 6.72
C GLY A 423 -21.27 2.65 6.46
N ALA A 424 -20.47 3.69 6.23
CA ALA A 424 -19.07 3.54 5.83
C ALA A 424 -18.16 2.89 6.89
N LEU A 425 -18.49 3.06 8.17
CA LEU A 425 -17.71 2.60 9.32
C LEU A 425 -18.56 1.79 10.30
N ASN A 426 -19.40 0.93 9.76
CA ASN A 426 -20.26 0.06 10.55
C ASN A 426 -20.08 -1.40 10.08
N SER A 427 -19.61 -2.27 10.96
CA SER A 427 -19.48 -3.71 10.70
C SER A 427 -20.69 -4.48 11.19
N GLY A 428 -20.94 -5.64 10.61
CA GLY A 428 -21.96 -6.57 11.05
C GLY A 428 -21.65 -7.22 12.42
N VAL A 429 -22.65 -7.75 13.05
CA VAL A 429 -22.48 -8.51 14.31
C VAL A 429 -21.68 -9.79 14.08
N ASP A 430 -21.94 -10.47 12.99
CA ASP A 430 -21.25 -11.68 12.56
C ASP A 430 -19.76 -11.44 12.29
N ASP A 431 -19.43 -10.28 11.71
CA ASP A 431 -18.04 -9.87 11.48
C ASP A 431 -17.32 -9.59 12.82
N LEU A 432 -17.98 -8.90 13.76
CA LEU A 432 -17.43 -8.68 15.10
C LEU A 432 -17.22 -10.00 15.84
N ILE A 433 -18.20 -10.91 15.79
CA ILE A 433 -18.11 -12.24 16.42
C ILE A 433 -16.94 -13.04 15.81
N THR A 434 -16.76 -12.97 14.50
CA THR A 434 -15.64 -13.61 13.80
C THR A 434 -14.30 -13.02 14.27
N GLY A 435 -14.21 -11.70 14.37
CA GLY A 435 -13.02 -11.03 14.89
C GLY A 435 -12.67 -11.44 16.32
N TYR A 436 -13.66 -11.50 17.23
CA TYR A 436 -13.42 -11.97 18.59
C TYR A 436 -13.05 -13.45 18.69
N SER A 437 -13.42 -14.29 17.70
CA SER A 437 -12.97 -15.68 17.65
C SER A 437 -11.45 -15.82 17.46
N LEU A 438 -10.78 -14.82 16.89
CA LEU A 438 -9.33 -14.84 16.74
C LEU A 438 -8.60 -14.76 18.08
N PHE A 439 -9.23 -14.18 19.10
CA PHE A 439 -8.72 -14.15 20.47
C PHE A 439 -8.88 -15.48 21.23
N GLU A 440 -9.52 -16.49 20.66
CA GLU A 440 -9.59 -17.83 21.26
C GLU A 440 -8.22 -18.54 21.26
N ASN A 441 -7.29 -18.10 20.41
CA ASN A 441 -5.95 -18.65 20.33
C ASN A 441 -5.05 -18.07 21.43
N THR A 442 -4.90 -18.82 22.52
CA THR A 442 -4.08 -18.44 23.68
C THR A 442 -2.58 -18.63 23.47
N GLU A 443 -2.17 -19.36 22.42
CA GLU A 443 -0.76 -19.62 22.15
C GLU A 443 -0.09 -18.47 21.38
N GLU A 444 -0.86 -17.72 20.58
CA GLU A 444 -0.36 -16.64 19.73
C GLU A 444 -0.67 -15.25 20.27
N ILE A 445 -1.79 -15.08 20.97
CA ILE A 445 -2.27 -13.77 21.40
C ILE A 445 -2.50 -13.76 22.91
N GLU A 446 -1.72 -12.99 23.64
CA GLU A 446 -1.90 -12.75 25.07
C GLU A 446 -2.92 -11.63 25.30
N VAL A 447 -3.92 -11.88 26.18
CA VAL A 447 -4.99 -10.95 26.50
C VAL A 447 -5.50 -11.19 27.92
N ASP A 448 -5.62 -10.12 28.70
CA ASP A 448 -6.19 -10.13 30.05
C ASP A 448 -7.62 -9.57 30.09
N PHE A 449 -7.91 -8.58 29.22
CA PHE A 449 -9.19 -7.88 29.19
C PHE A 449 -9.79 -7.87 27.79
N LEU A 450 -11.04 -8.30 27.66
CA LEU A 450 -11.80 -8.25 26.41
C LEU A 450 -12.80 -7.10 26.49
N LEU A 451 -12.62 -6.08 25.67
CA LEU A 451 -13.48 -4.90 25.60
C LEU A 451 -14.57 -5.10 24.56
N MET A 452 -15.83 -4.87 24.91
CA MET A 452 -16.93 -4.99 23.97
C MET A 452 -16.92 -3.85 22.91
N GLY A 453 -16.38 -2.70 23.27
CA GLY A 453 -16.48 -1.51 22.41
C GLY A 453 -17.89 -0.91 22.44
N ALA A 454 -18.44 -0.59 21.28
CA ALA A 454 -19.74 0.06 21.15
C ALA A 454 -20.90 -0.94 21.02
N GLY A 455 -22.05 -0.57 21.54
CA GLY A 455 -23.29 -1.34 21.44
C GLY A 455 -24.35 -0.61 20.60
N HIS A 456 -24.16 -0.51 19.29
CA HIS A 456 -25.06 0.22 18.37
C HIS A 456 -26.19 -0.61 17.79
N HIS A 457 -25.99 -1.90 17.74
CA HIS A 457 -26.94 -2.82 17.12
C HIS A 457 -28.26 -2.87 17.93
N PRO A 458 -29.36 -3.38 17.37
CA PRO A 458 -30.51 -3.74 18.17
C PRO A 458 -30.07 -4.54 19.39
N LYS A 459 -30.84 -4.40 20.48
CA LYS A 459 -30.51 -4.98 21.80
C LYS A 459 -30.01 -6.43 21.68
N GLU A 460 -30.73 -7.26 20.93
CA GLU A 460 -30.47 -8.70 20.79
C GLU A 460 -29.12 -8.97 20.08
N GLN A 461 -28.77 -8.13 19.12
CA GLN A 461 -27.48 -8.23 18.39
C GLN A 461 -26.31 -7.77 19.29
N THR A 462 -26.51 -6.71 20.07
CA THR A 462 -25.51 -6.29 21.07
C THR A 462 -25.30 -7.35 22.13
N GLN A 463 -26.37 -8.02 22.57
CA GLN A 463 -26.31 -9.15 23.49
C GLN A 463 -25.50 -10.32 22.89
N ALA A 464 -25.66 -10.62 21.60
CA ALA A 464 -24.89 -11.68 20.95
C ALA A 464 -23.37 -11.38 20.92
N VAL A 465 -22.95 -10.13 20.73
CA VAL A 465 -21.54 -9.74 20.86
C VAL A 465 -21.06 -9.89 22.30
N ALA A 466 -21.86 -9.44 23.28
CA ALA A 466 -21.54 -9.58 24.69
C ALA A 466 -21.39 -11.06 25.13
N GLU A 467 -22.30 -11.92 24.69
CA GLU A 467 -22.23 -13.36 24.94
C GLU A 467 -20.98 -13.99 24.29
N LYS A 468 -20.61 -13.54 23.09
CA LYS A 468 -19.41 -14.02 22.43
C LYS A 468 -18.15 -13.68 23.20
N ILE A 469 -17.95 -12.42 23.62
CA ILE A 469 -16.74 -12.04 24.37
C ILE A 469 -16.66 -12.75 25.72
N ILE A 470 -17.80 -12.97 26.37
CA ILE A 470 -17.88 -13.76 27.61
C ILE A 470 -17.48 -15.21 27.33
N ALA A 471 -18.00 -15.82 26.27
CA ALA A 471 -17.65 -17.19 25.87
C ALA A 471 -16.14 -17.33 25.55
N VAL A 472 -15.52 -16.32 24.90
CA VAL A 472 -14.07 -16.29 24.68
C VAL A 472 -13.32 -16.24 26.02
N ALA A 473 -13.73 -15.36 26.95
CA ALA A 473 -13.11 -15.28 28.28
C ALA A 473 -13.27 -16.60 29.07
N GLU A 474 -14.43 -17.23 29.01
CA GLU A 474 -14.69 -18.53 29.65
C GLU A 474 -13.84 -19.67 29.03
N LEU A 475 -13.61 -19.63 27.73
CA LEU A 475 -12.77 -20.60 27.03
C LEU A 475 -11.30 -20.42 27.43
N ARG A 476 -10.82 -19.18 27.41
CA ARG A 476 -9.43 -18.81 27.71
C ARG A 476 -9.08 -19.04 29.19
N LYS A 477 -9.97 -18.64 30.10
CA LYS A 477 -9.78 -18.66 31.57
C LYS A 477 -8.69 -17.73 32.12
N ASP A 478 -8.01 -17.02 31.28
CA ASP A 478 -6.96 -16.04 31.58
C ASP A 478 -7.41 -14.61 31.31
N ALA A 479 -8.62 -14.40 30.81
CA ALA A 479 -9.14 -13.10 30.45
C ALA A 479 -10.53 -12.84 31.07
N VAL A 480 -10.88 -11.54 31.17
CA VAL A 480 -12.19 -11.06 31.67
C VAL A 480 -12.83 -10.14 30.64
N ALA A 481 -14.12 -10.35 30.36
CA ALA A 481 -14.90 -9.56 29.42
C ALA A 481 -15.54 -8.33 30.12
N PHE A 482 -15.45 -7.18 29.47
CA PHE A 482 -16.07 -5.91 29.92
C PHE A 482 -17.20 -5.53 28.98
N VAL A 483 -18.41 -5.49 29.50
CA VAL A 483 -19.64 -5.34 28.73
C VAL A 483 -20.40 -4.09 29.15
N SER A 484 -20.75 -3.25 28.19
CA SER A 484 -21.67 -2.11 28.35
C SER A 484 -23.00 -2.41 27.67
N PRO A 485 -24.12 -1.89 28.19
CA PRO A 485 -25.41 -2.01 27.50
C PRO A 485 -25.42 -1.28 26.17
N ASN A 486 -26.40 -1.62 25.34
CA ASN A 486 -26.56 -0.95 24.05
C ASN A 486 -26.91 0.54 24.23
N ARG A 487 -26.51 1.36 23.26
CA ARG A 487 -26.67 2.82 23.29
C ARG A 487 -28.11 3.27 23.56
N GLN A 488 -29.10 2.61 22.97
CA GLN A 488 -30.51 2.95 23.14
C GLN A 488 -31.02 2.74 24.57
N SER A 489 -30.28 2.00 25.40
CA SER A 489 -30.62 1.91 26.82
C SER A 489 -30.51 3.25 27.54
N PHE A 490 -29.59 4.11 27.13
CA PHE A 490 -29.30 5.41 27.75
C PHE A 490 -29.82 6.59 26.96
N LEU A 491 -29.71 6.52 25.64
CA LEU A 491 -29.87 7.65 24.75
C LEU A 491 -31.06 7.47 23.81
N ASN A 492 -31.80 8.54 23.63
CA ASN A 492 -32.78 8.64 22.56
C ASN A 492 -32.19 9.50 21.44
N ASP A 493 -31.77 8.89 20.38
CA ASP A 493 -31.21 9.52 19.17
C ASP A 493 -32.07 9.23 17.93
N SER A 494 -33.37 8.99 18.13
CA SER A 494 -34.31 8.71 17.05
C SER A 494 -34.61 9.92 16.15
N ALA A 495 -34.24 11.14 16.59
CA ALA A 495 -34.37 12.35 15.79
C ALA A 495 -33.01 12.76 15.20
N VAL A 496 -32.97 13.03 13.90
CA VAL A 496 -31.79 13.56 13.22
C VAL A 496 -31.35 14.86 13.90
N GLY A 497 -30.18 14.84 14.52
CA GLY A 497 -29.52 16.02 15.09
C GLY A 497 -29.72 16.31 16.58
N SER A 498 -30.54 15.54 17.32
CA SER A 498 -30.66 15.71 18.77
C SER A 498 -30.53 14.38 19.52
N VAL A 499 -29.45 14.24 20.27
CA VAL A 499 -29.28 13.15 21.23
C VAL A 499 -29.74 13.63 22.59
N THR A 500 -30.71 12.93 23.21
CA THR A 500 -31.19 13.22 24.54
C THR A 500 -30.99 12.02 25.43
N VAL A 501 -30.72 12.26 26.72
CA VAL A 501 -30.63 11.18 27.72
C VAL A 501 -32.03 10.75 28.12
N ASN A 502 -32.27 9.44 28.18
CA ASN A 502 -33.51 8.88 28.67
C ASN A 502 -33.71 9.23 30.18
N ASN A 503 -34.93 9.24 30.65
CA ASN A 503 -35.18 9.39 32.11
C ASN A 503 -34.66 8.16 32.87
N ILE A 504 -34.41 8.33 34.17
CA ILE A 504 -33.77 7.31 35.02
C ILE A 504 -34.55 5.99 35.07
N ASP A 505 -35.89 6.05 35.10
CA ASP A 505 -36.72 4.85 35.14
C ASP A 505 -36.65 4.06 33.85
N THR A 506 -36.61 4.76 32.71
CA THR A 506 -36.40 4.16 31.39
C THR A 506 -35.00 3.55 31.28
N ILE A 507 -33.94 4.26 31.70
CA ILE A 507 -32.59 3.73 31.73
C ILE A 507 -32.52 2.47 32.57
N THR A 508 -33.02 2.50 33.80
CA THR A 508 -33.01 1.35 34.72
C THR A 508 -33.71 0.15 34.08
N SER A 509 -34.91 0.36 33.53
CA SER A 509 -35.68 -0.69 32.88
C SER A 509 -34.95 -1.28 31.66
N ASN A 510 -34.35 -0.42 30.84
CA ASN A 510 -33.62 -0.84 29.63
C ASN A 510 -32.35 -1.62 29.98
N VAL A 511 -31.57 -1.15 30.96
CA VAL A 511 -30.35 -1.83 31.41
C VAL A 511 -30.67 -3.21 32.01
N VAL A 512 -31.67 -3.29 32.86
CA VAL A 512 -32.14 -4.58 33.41
C VAL A 512 -32.59 -5.51 32.27
N SER A 513 -33.37 -4.98 31.33
CA SER A 513 -33.82 -5.75 30.16
C SER A 513 -32.67 -6.17 29.23
N PHE A 514 -31.57 -5.42 29.18
CA PHE A 514 -30.38 -5.80 28.43
C PHE A 514 -29.64 -6.97 29.08
N TYR A 515 -29.42 -6.92 30.40
CA TYR A 515 -28.63 -7.94 31.07
C TYR A 515 -29.45 -9.19 31.46
N ALA A 516 -30.76 -9.11 31.54
CA ALA A 516 -31.60 -10.23 31.99
C ALA A 516 -31.41 -11.56 31.22
N PRO A 517 -31.18 -11.58 29.89
CA PRO A 517 -30.92 -12.82 29.17
C PRO A 517 -29.51 -13.35 29.33
N ILE A 518 -28.54 -12.49 29.66
CA ILE A 518 -27.12 -12.87 29.74
C ILE A 518 -26.90 -13.75 30.97
N THR A 519 -26.31 -14.93 30.76
CA THR A 519 -26.04 -15.88 31.84
C THR A 519 -25.01 -15.30 32.82
N SER A 520 -25.24 -15.48 34.10
CA SER A 520 -24.30 -15.07 35.16
C SER A 520 -22.98 -15.83 34.99
N THR A 521 -21.86 -15.11 35.00
CA THR A 521 -20.53 -15.64 34.82
C THR A 521 -19.55 -14.96 35.76
N THR A 522 -18.44 -15.62 36.08
CA THR A 522 -17.29 -15.03 36.78
C THR A 522 -16.27 -14.37 35.84
N TYR A 523 -16.48 -14.49 34.56
CA TYR A 523 -15.57 -13.97 33.51
C TYR A 523 -16.12 -12.70 32.85
N GLY A 524 -17.15 -12.09 33.38
CA GLY A 524 -17.76 -10.87 32.83
C GLY A 524 -17.93 -9.78 33.87
N VAL A 525 -17.54 -8.58 33.53
CA VAL A 525 -17.78 -7.33 34.27
C VAL A 525 -18.82 -6.53 33.52
N PHE A 526 -19.89 -6.14 34.20
CA PHE A 526 -21.02 -5.45 33.61
C PHE A 526 -21.08 -4.01 34.15
N ASP A 527 -21.04 -3.04 33.26
CA ASP A 527 -21.28 -1.65 33.63
C ASP A 527 -22.72 -1.21 33.38
N SER A 528 -23.06 -0.02 33.84
CA SER A 528 -24.41 0.54 33.72
C SER A 528 -24.39 1.93 33.06
N GLY A 529 -23.33 2.32 32.35
CA GLY A 529 -23.23 3.70 32.00
C GLY A 529 -22.56 4.07 30.66
N TYR A 530 -22.80 5.33 30.34
CA TYR A 530 -22.13 6.09 29.30
C TYR A 530 -21.56 7.36 29.93
N LYS A 531 -20.33 7.73 29.57
CA LYS A 531 -19.73 9.02 29.95
C LYS A 531 -19.99 10.06 28.87
N TYR A 532 -20.07 11.33 29.27
CA TYR A 532 -20.13 12.47 28.38
C TYR A 532 -18.76 13.12 28.34
N MET A 533 -18.07 13.04 27.20
CA MET A 533 -16.69 13.52 27.07
C MET A 533 -16.52 14.38 25.81
N PHE A 534 -15.46 15.19 25.81
CA PHE A 534 -15.10 16.00 24.67
C PHE A 534 -14.25 15.21 23.65
N ASP A 535 -14.76 15.13 22.43
CA ASP A 535 -14.04 14.58 21.28
C ASP A 535 -13.21 15.69 20.63
N ARG A 536 -11.92 15.68 20.92
CA ARG A 536 -10.96 16.68 20.41
C ARG A 536 -10.75 16.63 18.89
N PHE A 537 -10.97 15.47 18.27
CA PHE A 537 -10.79 15.29 16.82
C PHE A 537 -11.92 15.90 16.00
N ASN A 538 -13.14 15.83 16.53
CA ASN A 538 -14.34 16.36 15.88
C ASN A 538 -14.88 17.64 16.54
N ASN A 539 -14.17 18.19 17.53
CA ASN A 539 -14.53 19.41 18.27
C ASN A 539 -15.98 19.40 18.78
N THR A 540 -16.40 18.30 19.40
CA THR A 540 -17.77 18.14 19.92
C THR A 540 -17.80 17.26 21.16
N PHE A 541 -18.86 17.40 21.96
CA PHE A 541 -19.09 16.49 23.10
C PHE A 541 -19.89 15.27 22.65
N ARG A 542 -19.53 14.10 23.20
CA ARG A 542 -20.11 12.81 22.83
C ARG A 542 -20.35 11.91 24.03
N TYR A 543 -21.29 10.99 23.86
CA TYR A 543 -21.51 9.90 24.79
C TYR A 543 -20.71 8.67 24.34
N VAL A 544 -19.94 8.08 25.27
CA VAL A 544 -19.08 6.93 25.04
C VAL A 544 -19.34 5.87 26.11
N PRO A 545 -19.41 4.58 25.78
CA PRO A 545 -19.63 3.52 26.76
C PRO A 545 -18.44 3.39 27.73
N LEU A 546 -18.68 2.87 28.92
CA LEU A 546 -17.69 2.85 30.02
C LEU A 546 -16.77 1.63 30.02
N ASN A 547 -17.02 0.59 29.19
CA ASN A 547 -16.23 -0.65 29.26
C ASN A 547 -14.72 -0.41 29.12
N GLY A 548 -14.28 0.54 28.30
CA GLY A 548 -12.86 0.90 28.17
C GLY A 548 -12.27 1.58 29.41
N ASP A 549 -13.05 2.45 30.07
CA ASP A 549 -12.59 3.11 31.31
C ASP A 549 -12.51 2.14 32.48
N ILE A 550 -13.50 1.25 32.62
CA ILE A 550 -13.54 0.29 33.72
C ILE A 550 -12.40 -0.72 33.58
N ALA A 551 -12.20 -1.27 32.38
CA ALA A 551 -11.07 -2.13 32.09
C ALA A 551 -9.73 -1.39 32.31
N GLY A 552 -9.63 -0.15 31.86
CA GLY A 552 -8.45 0.69 32.07
C GLY A 552 -8.16 0.98 33.54
N THR A 553 -9.21 1.17 34.36
CA THR A 553 -9.06 1.31 35.82
C THR A 553 -8.52 0.04 36.45
N CYS A 554 -8.97 -1.14 35.98
CA CYS A 554 -8.42 -2.42 36.42
C CYS A 554 -6.94 -2.54 36.02
N ALA A 555 -6.61 -2.26 34.75
CA ALA A 555 -5.24 -2.29 34.26
C ALA A 555 -4.29 -1.37 35.06
N ARG A 556 -4.72 -0.14 35.34
CA ARG A 556 -3.94 0.77 36.19
C ARG A 556 -3.78 0.22 37.62
N THR A 557 -4.81 -0.39 38.17
CA THR A 557 -4.73 -0.99 39.51
C THR A 557 -3.72 -2.14 39.54
N ASP A 558 -3.68 -2.96 38.49
CA ASP A 558 -2.71 -4.05 38.36
C ASP A 558 -1.27 -3.52 38.29
N ILE A 559 -1.05 -2.39 37.61
CA ILE A 559 0.26 -1.75 37.50
C ILE A 559 0.68 -1.10 38.81
N GLU A 560 -0.20 -0.33 39.46
CA GLU A 560 0.14 0.50 40.64
C GLU A 560 0.08 -0.29 41.95
N GLN A 561 -0.74 -1.35 42.01
CA GLN A 561 -1.01 -2.13 43.21
C GLN A 561 -0.84 -3.63 42.92
N PHE A 562 -1.93 -4.39 43.02
CA PHE A 562 -1.96 -5.79 42.66
C PHE A 562 -3.39 -6.16 42.18
N PRO A 563 -3.55 -7.23 41.37
CA PRO A 563 -4.82 -7.61 40.74
C PRO A 563 -5.97 -7.89 41.69
N TRP A 564 -5.69 -8.13 42.97
CA TRP A 564 -6.73 -8.39 43.99
C TRP A 564 -7.20 -7.12 44.74
N PHE A 565 -6.65 -5.96 44.43
CA PHE A 565 -7.19 -4.71 44.96
C PHE A 565 -8.44 -4.28 44.20
N SER A 566 -9.36 -3.65 44.87
CA SER A 566 -10.53 -3.06 44.23
C SER A 566 -10.06 -1.90 43.35
N PRO A 567 -10.37 -1.90 42.06
CA PRO A 567 -10.08 -0.78 41.20
C PRO A 567 -10.87 0.45 41.66
N ALA A 568 -10.20 1.60 41.75
CA ALA A 568 -10.78 2.86 42.20
C ALA A 568 -10.31 4.06 41.38
#